data_1d688ff1b19bd40fd12d64960f106337
#
_entry.id   1d688ff1b19bd40fd12d64960f106337
#
_cell.length_a   1.000
_cell.length_b   1.000
_cell.length_c   1.000
_cell.angle_alpha   90.00
_cell.angle_beta   90.00
_cell.angle_gamma   90.00
#
_symmetry.space_group_name_H-M   'P 1'
#
loop_
_entity.id
_entity.type
_entity.pdbx_description
1 polymer ?
#
loop_
_entity_poly.entity_id
_entity_poly.type
_entity_poly.pdbx_seq_one_letter_code
_entity_poly.pdbx_strand_id
1 'polypeptide(L)'
;MCINKSKINIPKLLIDILTTLQDSGYKPYLVGGCVRDFLLKKPVKDFDIEVFDIENLDKLKIILEKYTKVHDIGKSFGVLKINIDDFDIDFSIPRVEKKVGKTHKSFEIKLLSNLNIKKAAKRRDFTINAIYYDYFKDSFIDPFLGIKDLKKRKIRYIDKKSFVEDSLRVFRAFGFASRFDFKITKKTKQLLKTIIKSGELNNLSKERVFEELKKLLLKSKKPSVGLKLLDEFKIFKISFVKKYKA
;
A
#
# COMPACT_ATOMS: atom_id res chain seq x y z
N MET A 1 24.26 -9.89 -4.06
CA MET A 1 24.13 -8.82 -3.05
C MET A 1 23.44 -9.47 -1.86
N CYS A 2 24.18 -9.83 -0.83
CA CYS A 2 23.63 -10.37 0.41
C CYS A 2 22.70 -9.32 1.00
N ILE A 3 21.50 -9.71 1.41
CA ILE A 3 20.65 -8.87 2.25
C ILE A 3 21.41 -8.80 3.58
N ASN A 4 22.03 -7.66 3.86
CA ASN A 4 22.69 -7.44 5.14
C ASN A 4 21.64 -7.71 6.22
N LYS A 5 21.97 -8.53 7.20
CA LYS A 5 21.10 -8.95 8.32
C LYS A 5 20.86 -7.81 9.32
N SER A 6 20.51 -6.61 8.87
CA SER A 6 20.05 -5.57 9.78
C SER A 6 18.54 -5.69 9.91
N LYS A 7 18.06 -5.93 11.11
CA LYS A 7 16.65 -5.94 11.47
C LYS A 7 16.03 -4.56 11.17
N ILE A 8 14.76 -4.52 10.78
CA ILE A 8 14.06 -3.22 10.63
C ILE A 8 14.05 -2.54 12.00
N ASN A 9 14.63 -1.35 12.07
CA ASN A 9 14.59 -0.55 13.29
C ASN A 9 13.19 0.06 13.44
N ILE A 10 12.53 -0.25 14.56
CA ILE A 10 11.20 0.24 14.90
C ILE A 10 11.21 0.80 16.34
N PRO A 11 10.30 1.73 16.68
CA PRO A 11 10.20 2.28 18.03
C PRO A 11 10.03 1.20 19.08
N LYS A 12 10.61 1.41 20.29
CA LYS A 12 10.51 0.43 21.40
C LYS A 12 9.07 0.12 21.75
N LEU A 13 8.23 1.13 21.88
CA LEU A 13 6.80 0.94 22.18
C LEU A 13 6.10 0.09 21.14
N LEU A 14 6.49 0.19 19.85
CA LEU A 14 5.96 -0.66 18.81
C LEU A 14 6.40 -2.12 19.00
N ILE A 15 7.65 -2.36 19.44
CA ILE A 15 8.11 -3.72 19.78
C ILE A 15 7.26 -4.31 20.89
N ASP A 16 6.98 -3.54 21.95
CA ASP A 16 6.17 -3.99 23.08
C ASP A 16 4.74 -4.35 22.65
N ILE A 17 4.13 -3.54 21.77
CA ILE A 17 2.81 -3.83 21.17
C ILE A 17 2.86 -5.12 20.34
N LEU A 18 3.85 -5.26 19.44
CA LEU A 18 3.98 -6.46 18.61
C LEU A 18 4.19 -7.71 19.45
N THR A 19 4.96 -7.61 20.55
CA THR A 19 5.19 -8.71 21.50
C THR A 19 3.87 -9.12 22.16
N THR A 20 3.11 -8.17 22.68
CA THR A 20 1.80 -8.47 23.30
C THR A 20 0.83 -9.12 22.32
N LEU A 21 0.82 -8.69 21.07
CA LEU A 21 0.00 -9.31 20.02
C LEU A 21 0.45 -10.77 19.78
N GLN A 22 1.76 -11.02 19.70
CA GLN A 22 2.30 -12.36 19.50
C GLN A 22 2.03 -13.27 20.70
N ASP A 23 2.23 -12.80 21.92
CA ASP A 23 2.00 -13.56 23.15
C ASP A 23 0.51 -13.89 23.33
N SER A 24 -0.37 -13.05 22.77
CA SER A 24 -1.81 -13.31 22.68
C SER A 24 -2.21 -14.29 21.57
N GLY A 25 -1.25 -14.88 20.85
CA GLY A 25 -1.47 -15.86 19.78
C GLY A 25 -1.72 -15.25 18.40
N TYR A 26 -1.65 -13.92 18.25
CA TYR A 26 -1.84 -13.25 16.96
C TYR A 26 -0.53 -13.16 16.17
N LYS A 27 -0.64 -12.91 14.87
CA LYS A 27 0.52 -12.83 13.97
C LYS A 27 0.61 -11.43 13.35
N PRO A 28 1.32 -10.49 14.00
CA PRO A 28 1.56 -9.17 13.44
C PRO A 28 2.71 -9.20 12.43
N TYR A 29 2.49 -8.66 11.24
CA TYR A 29 3.50 -8.49 10.21
C TYR A 29 3.59 -7.04 9.77
N LEU A 30 4.82 -6.52 9.64
CA LEU A 30 5.04 -5.28 8.93
C LEU A 30 4.84 -5.54 7.43
N VAL A 31 4.27 -4.58 6.69
CA VAL A 31 3.96 -4.75 5.27
C VAL A 31 3.95 -3.41 4.53
N GLY A 32 3.99 -3.43 3.23
CA GLY A 32 3.74 -2.22 2.44
C GLY A 32 4.95 -1.31 2.28
N GLY A 33 4.71 -0.02 2.58
CA GLY A 33 5.70 1.04 2.37
C GLY A 33 6.95 0.88 3.20
N CYS A 34 6.81 0.59 4.48
CA CYS A 34 7.91 0.44 5.42
C CYS A 34 8.88 -0.69 5.01
N VAL A 35 8.35 -1.86 4.66
CA VAL A 35 9.17 -3.01 4.24
C VAL A 35 9.90 -2.73 2.92
N ARG A 36 9.18 -2.14 1.94
CA ARG A 36 9.78 -1.73 0.67
C ARG A 36 10.91 -0.72 0.88
N ASP A 37 10.66 0.33 1.66
CA ASP A 37 11.61 1.42 1.84
C ASP A 37 12.83 0.95 2.65
N PHE A 38 12.67 0.06 3.63
CA PHE A 38 13.77 -0.63 4.29
C PHE A 38 14.64 -1.43 3.29
N LEU A 39 14.03 -2.26 2.43
CA LEU A 39 14.75 -3.03 1.42
C LEU A 39 15.48 -2.14 0.40
N LEU A 40 14.99 -0.92 0.19
CA LEU A 40 15.63 0.11 -0.64
C LEU A 40 16.65 0.96 0.13
N LYS A 41 16.92 0.67 1.41
CA LYS A 41 17.79 1.44 2.30
C LYS A 41 17.38 2.92 2.40
N LYS A 42 16.07 3.17 2.45
CA LYS A 42 15.48 4.50 2.65
C LYS A 42 14.98 4.64 4.08
N PRO A 43 14.93 5.86 4.62
CA PRO A 43 14.29 6.11 5.91
C PRO A 43 12.84 5.63 5.88
N VAL A 44 12.45 4.91 6.94
CA VAL A 44 11.06 4.52 7.19
C VAL A 44 10.45 5.56 8.11
N LYS A 45 9.29 6.11 7.75
CA LYS A 45 8.59 7.14 8.51
C LYS A 45 7.22 6.68 9.01
N ASP A 46 6.61 5.75 8.31
CA ASP A 46 5.27 5.24 8.59
C ASP A 46 5.34 3.72 8.62
N PHE A 47 4.59 3.08 9.52
CA PHE A 47 4.53 1.63 9.61
C PHE A 47 3.11 1.13 9.33
N ASP A 48 2.99 0.22 8.36
CA ASP A 48 1.77 -0.56 8.12
C ASP A 48 1.92 -1.94 8.78
N ILE A 49 1.02 -2.30 9.68
CA ILE A 49 1.00 -3.59 10.36
C ILE A 49 -0.31 -4.30 10.04
N GLU A 50 -0.21 -5.54 9.55
CA GLU A 50 -1.37 -6.38 9.31
C GLU A 50 -1.34 -7.53 10.32
N VAL A 51 -2.39 -7.59 11.18
CA VAL A 51 -2.49 -8.55 12.29
C VAL A 51 -3.41 -9.69 11.89
N PHE A 52 -2.84 -10.89 11.73
CA PHE A 52 -3.56 -12.12 11.39
C PHE A 52 -4.03 -12.84 12.65
N ASP A 53 -5.04 -13.69 12.46
CA ASP A 53 -5.62 -14.56 13.48
C ASP A 53 -6.34 -13.82 14.63
N ILE A 54 -6.52 -12.50 14.54
CA ILE A 54 -7.31 -11.69 15.47
C ILE A 54 -8.76 -11.59 14.99
N GLU A 55 -9.73 -11.71 15.87
CA GLU A 55 -11.14 -11.91 15.51
C GLU A 55 -11.77 -10.66 14.88
N ASN A 56 -11.47 -9.46 15.43
CA ASN A 56 -12.06 -8.21 14.95
C ASN A 56 -11.21 -6.99 15.35
N LEU A 57 -11.60 -5.83 14.82
CA LEU A 57 -10.91 -4.55 15.11
C LEU A 57 -11.09 -4.08 16.55
N ASP A 58 -12.22 -4.38 17.20
CA ASP A 58 -12.46 -3.92 18.54
C ASP A 58 -11.51 -4.62 19.53
N LYS A 59 -11.24 -5.91 19.32
CA LYS A 59 -10.24 -6.64 20.10
C LYS A 59 -8.83 -6.10 19.88
N LEU A 60 -8.49 -5.77 18.63
CA LEU A 60 -7.22 -5.11 18.32
C LEU A 60 -7.14 -3.74 19.00
N LYS A 61 -8.21 -2.96 18.97
CA LYS A 61 -8.28 -1.64 19.62
C LYS A 61 -8.04 -1.72 21.11
N ILE A 62 -8.69 -2.66 21.82
CA ILE A 62 -8.50 -2.87 23.26
C ILE A 62 -7.04 -3.15 23.61
N ILE A 63 -6.32 -3.90 22.76
CA ILE A 63 -4.89 -4.17 22.99
C ILE A 63 -4.07 -2.90 22.78
N LEU A 64 -4.32 -2.15 21.72
CA LEU A 64 -3.57 -0.93 21.39
C LEU A 64 -3.80 0.17 22.43
N GLU A 65 -5.02 0.32 22.95
CA GLU A 65 -5.39 1.33 23.96
C GLU A 65 -4.67 1.15 25.30
N LYS A 66 -4.09 -0.03 25.57
CA LYS A 66 -3.21 -0.23 26.74
C LYS A 66 -1.89 0.55 26.64
N TYR A 67 -1.49 0.94 25.43
CA TYR A 67 -0.19 1.56 25.15
C TYR A 67 -0.29 3.02 24.76
N THR A 68 -1.30 3.39 24.00
CA THR A 68 -1.46 4.75 23.47
C THR A 68 -2.88 5.00 22.96
N LYS A 69 -3.18 6.27 22.70
CA LYS A 69 -4.47 6.69 22.12
C LYS A 69 -4.63 6.11 20.71
N VAL A 70 -5.78 5.48 20.45
CA VAL A 70 -6.16 4.93 19.16
C VAL A 70 -7.08 5.90 18.42
N HIS A 71 -6.80 6.16 17.15
CA HIS A 71 -7.60 7.00 16.28
C HIS A 71 -8.43 6.12 15.32
N ASP A 72 -9.76 6.28 15.39
CA ASP A 72 -10.74 5.49 14.61
C ASP A 72 -10.95 5.99 13.17
N ILE A 73 -10.13 6.93 12.67
CA ILE A 73 -10.27 7.59 11.36
C ILE A 73 -10.35 6.59 10.19
N GLY A 74 -9.76 5.42 10.33
CA GLY A 74 -9.77 4.34 9.33
C GLY A 74 -10.69 3.16 9.65
N LYS A 75 -11.49 3.21 10.71
CA LYS A 75 -12.30 2.05 11.19
C LYS A 75 -13.26 1.53 10.12
N SER A 76 -13.89 2.40 9.34
CA SER A 76 -14.77 2.02 8.20
C SER A 76 -14.01 1.25 7.10
N PHE A 77 -12.69 1.39 7.05
CA PHE A 77 -11.80 0.69 6.11
C PHE A 77 -11.01 -0.44 6.79
N GLY A 78 -11.36 -0.81 8.04
CA GLY A 78 -10.66 -1.86 8.75
C GLY A 78 -9.24 -1.50 9.18
N VAL A 79 -8.96 -0.21 9.49
CA VAL A 79 -7.66 0.29 9.91
C VAL A 79 -7.81 1.10 11.20
N LEU A 80 -6.94 0.86 12.17
CA LEU A 80 -6.75 1.66 13.37
C LEU A 80 -5.42 2.39 13.29
N LYS A 81 -5.40 3.65 13.68
CA LYS A 81 -4.20 4.48 13.67
C LYS A 81 -3.72 4.79 15.08
N ILE A 82 -2.42 4.72 15.28
CA ILE A 82 -1.75 5.24 16.46
C ILE A 82 -0.55 6.09 16.04
N ASN A 83 -0.11 6.97 16.95
CA ASN A 83 1.12 7.72 16.79
C ASN A 83 2.08 7.29 17.91
N ILE A 84 3.33 7.04 17.56
CA ILE A 84 4.43 6.78 18.50
C ILE A 84 5.58 7.67 18.09
N ASP A 85 5.96 8.62 18.93
CA ASP A 85 6.92 9.66 18.64
C ASP A 85 6.54 10.39 17.31
N ASP A 86 7.45 10.43 16.34
CA ASP A 86 7.21 11.03 15.03
C ASP A 86 6.69 10.02 13.97
N PHE A 87 6.27 8.81 14.39
CA PHE A 87 5.83 7.77 13.48
C PHE A 87 4.30 7.62 13.47
N ASP A 88 3.74 7.62 12.25
CA ASP A 88 2.37 7.18 12.01
C ASP A 88 2.34 5.66 11.83
N ILE A 89 1.48 4.97 12.59
CA ILE A 89 1.38 3.53 12.57
C ILE A 89 -0.05 3.11 12.29
N ASP A 90 -0.24 2.40 11.19
CA ASP A 90 -1.52 1.86 10.75
C ASP A 90 -1.60 0.36 11.06
N PHE A 91 -2.54 -0.01 11.93
CA PHE A 91 -2.87 -1.41 12.21
C PHE A 91 -4.11 -1.83 11.43
N SER A 92 -4.02 -2.95 10.73
CA SER A 92 -5.14 -3.50 9.95
C SER A 92 -5.29 -5.00 10.17
N ILE A 93 -6.51 -5.50 9.88
CA ILE A 93 -6.80 -6.93 9.84
C ILE A 93 -6.85 -7.36 8.36
N PRO A 94 -6.44 -8.60 8.02
CA PRO A 94 -6.60 -9.14 6.69
C PRO A 94 -8.04 -9.05 6.21
N ARG A 95 -8.23 -8.59 4.98
CA ARG A 95 -9.56 -8.38 4.42
C ARG A 95 -9.60 -8.71 2.93
N VAL A 96 -10.81 -9.02 2.48
CA VAL A 96 -11.14 -9.07 1.06
C VAL A 96 -12.01 -7.86 0.74
N GLU A 97 -11.65 -7.14 -0.30
CA GLU A 97 -12.40 -5.99 -0.81
C GLU A 97 -13.10 -6.42 -2.10
N LYS A 98 -14.38 -6.08 -2.26
CA LYS A 98 -15.14 -6.29 -3.48
C LYS A 98 -15.83 -5.00 -3.87
N LYS A 99 -15.59 -4.53 -5.08
CA LYS A 99 -16.28 -3.35 -5.61
C LYS A 99 -17.74 -3.73 -5.89
N VAL A 100 -18.68 -3.06 -5.22
CA VAL A 100 -20.14 -3.31 -5.35
C VAL A 100 -20.88 -2.17 -6.07
N GLY A 101 -20.18 -1.09 -6.46
CA GLY A 101 -20.77 0.07 -7.14
C GLY A 101 -19.79 0.85 -7.99
N LYS A 102 -20.28 1.94 -8.61
CA LYS A 102 -19.48 2.77 -9.53
C LYS A 102 -18.51 3.72 -8.82
N THR A 103 -18.73 4.05 -7.55
CA THR A 103 -17.89 4.99 -6.80
C THR A 103 -16.81 4.27 -6.02
N HIS A 104 -15.73 4.99 -5.69
CA HIS A 104 -14.63 4.46 -4.85
C HIS A 104 -15.03 4.22 -3.37
N LYS A 105 -16.20 4.68 -2.94
CA LYS A 105 -16.78 4.38 -1.61
C LYS A 105 -17.63 3.11 -1.61
N SER A 106 -17.88 2.52 -2.77
CA SER A 106 -18.75 1.36 -2.94
C SER A 106 -17.94 0.06 -2.89
N PHE A 107 -17.14 -0.12 -1.82
CA PHE A 107 -16.49 -1.39 -1.54
C PHE A 107 -17.18 -2.09 -0.37
N GLU A 108 -17.51 -3.36 -0.56
CA GLU A 108 -17.83 -4.26 0.53
C GLU A 108 -16.51 -4.81 1.08
N ILE A 109 -16.25 -4.53 2.36
CA ILE A 109 -15.05 -4.97 3.07
C ILE A 109 -15.45 -6.11 3.99
N LYS A 110 -14.92 -7.29 3.74
CA LYS A 110 -15.08 -8.44 4.62
C LYS A 110 -13.76 -8.73 5.33
N LEU A 111 -13.72 -8.49 6.63
CA LEU A 111 -12.58 -8.84 7.49
C LEU A 111 -12.54 -10.37 7.64
N LEU A 112 -11.38 -10.97 7.42
CA LEU A 112 -11.17 -12.41 7.47
C LEU A 112 -9.85 -12.68 8.19
N SER A 113 -9.91 -12.86 9.50
CA SER A 113 -8.73 -13.09 10.35
C SER A 113 -7.87 -14.27 9.89
N ASN A 114 -8.50 -15.36 9.44
CA ASN A 114 -7.82 -16.60 9.01
C ASN A 114 -7.39 -16.56 7.53
N LEU A 115 -7.28 -15.40 6.92
CA LEU A 115 -6.89 -15.30 5.53
C LEU A 115 -5.40 -15.62 5.36
N ASN A 116 -5.09 -16.49 4.40
CA ASN A 116 -3.69 -16.74 4.05
C ASN A 116 -3.02 -15.46 3.54
N ILE A 117 -1.77 -15.21 3.94
CA ILE A 117 -0.97 -14.02 3.57
C ILE A 117 -1.01 -13.76 2.05
N LYS A 118 -0.89 -14.81 1.22
CA LYS A 118 -0.95 -14.68 -0.24
C LYS A 118 -2.30 -14.16 -0.72
N LYS A 119 -3.40 -14.59 -0.09
CA LYS A 119 -4.75 -14.08 -0.41
C LYS A 119 -4.93 -12.64 0.07
N ALA A 120 -4.48 -12.32 1.28
CA ALA A 120 -4.51 -10.95 1.82
C ALA A 120 -3.72 -9.98 0.93
N ALA A 121 -2.54 -10.38 0.48
CA ALA A 121 -1.67 -9.57 -0.36
C ALA A 121 -2.23 -9.30 -1.77
N LYS A 122 -3.18 -10.11 -2.28
CA LYS A 122 -3.76 -9.91 -3.64
C LYS A 122 -4.47 -8.58 -3.80
N ARG A 123 -5.04 -7.99 -2.73
CA ARG A 123 -5.71 -6.69 -2.77
C ARG A 123 -4.75 -5.52 -2.97
N ARG A 124 -3.45 -5.72 -2.72
CA ARG A 124 -2.43 -4.68 -2.87
C ARG A 124 -2.17 -4.39 -4.34
N ASP A 125 -1.66 -3.20 -4.61
CA ASP A 125 -1.46 -2.70 -5.96
C ASP A 125 -0.28 -3.36 -6.69
N PHE A 126 0.92 -3.30 -6.11
CA PHE A 126 2.16 -3.74 -6.74
C PHE A 126 2.90 -4.75 -5.89
N THR A 127 3.65 -5.65 -6.56
CA THR A 127 4.46 -6.69 -5.92
C THR A 127 5.42 -6.12 -4.88
N ILE A 128 6.00 -4.95 -5.15
CA ILE A 128 6.93 -4.25 -4.26
C ILE A 128 6.29 -3.74 -2.97
N ASN A 129 4.97 -3.65 -2.90
CA ASN A 129 4.19 -3.23 -1.73
C ASN A 129 3.49 -4.40 -1.04
N ALA A 130 3.77 -5.64 -1.47
CA ALA A 130 3.15 -6.86 -0.95
C ALA A 130 4.17 -7.80 -0.29
N ILE A 131 5.26 -7.25 0.16
CA ILE A 131 6.30 -7.94 0.93
C ILE A 131 5.96 -7.73 2.40
N TYR A 132 5.88 -8.84 3.13
CA TYR A 132 5.67 -8.85 4.57
C TYR A 132 7.01 -9.09 5.28
N TYR A 133 7.12 -8.62 6.51
CA TYR A 133 8.27 -8.88 7.36
C TYR A 133 7.80 -9.35 8.74
N ASP A 134 8.26 -10.54 9.11
CA ASP A 134 8.09 -11.10 10.44
C ASP A 134 9.21 -10.57 11.33
N TYR A 135 8.87 -9.66 12.24
CA TYR A 135 9.83 -9.00 13.12
C TYR A 135 10.54 -9.98 14.06
N PHE A 136 9.82 -10.99 14.54
CA PHE A 136 10.36 -11.94 15.51
C PHE A 136 11.27 -12.98 14.87
N LYS A 137 10.93 -13.43 13.67
CA LYS A 137 11.74 -14.37 12.90
C LYS A 137 12.82 -13.71 12.05
N ASP A 138 12.86 -12.36 12.03
CA ASP A 138 13.74 -11.59 11.15
C ASP A 138 13.71 -12.09 9.70
N SER A 139 12.51 -12.30 9.16
CA SER A 139 12.33 -12.94 7.85
C SER A 139 11.29 -12.25 6.98
N PHE A 140 11.54 -12.27 5.66
CA PHE A 140 10.62 -11.72 4.68
C PHE A 140 9.73 -12.80 4.10
N ILE A 141 8.42 -12.49 4.00
CA ILE A 141 7.44 -13.32 3.31
C ILE A 141 7.03 -12.58 2.03
N ASP A 142 7.44 -13.11 0.88
CA ASP A 142 7.29 -12.46 -0.43
C ASP A 142 6.48 -13.32 -1.41
N PRO A 143 5.14 -13.35 -1.29
CA PRO A 143 4.29 -14.25 -2.06
C PRO A 143 4.23 -13.93 -3.56
N PHE A 144 4.68 -12.74 -3.99
CA PHE A 144 4.57 -12.26 -5.37
C PHE A 144 5.89 -11.80 -5.98
N LEU A 145 7.02 -12.21 -5.42
CA LEU A 145 8.37 -11.89 -5.91
C LEU A 145 8.66 -10.38 -5.95
N GLY A 146 8.15 -9.63 -4.97
CA GLY A 146 8.36 -8.20 -4.83
C GLY A 146 9.81 -7.83 -4.62
N ILE A 147 10.57 -8.62 -3.84
CA ILE A 147 12.02 -8.44 -3.64
C ILE A 147 12.78 -8.56 -4.97
N LYS A 148 12.38 -9.51 -5.83
CA LYS A 148 12.95 -9.65 -7.18
C LYS A 148 12.65 -8.44 -8.05
N ASP A 149 11.42 -7.91 -7.97
CA ASP A 149 11.03 -6.71 -8.72
C ASP A 149 11.73 -5.45 -8.19
N LEU A 150 11.94 -5.32 -6.87
CA LEU A 150 12.77 -4.26 -6.28
C LEU A 150 14.20 -4.29 -6.83
N LYS A 151 14.87 -5.45 -6.79
CA LYS A 151 16.22 -5.64 -7.33
C LYS A 151 16.30 -5.31 -8.83
N LYS A 152 15.26 -5.67 -9.59
CA LYS A 152 15.17 -5.41 -11.04
C LYS A 152 14.60 -4.04 -11.38
N ARG A 153 14.28 -3.21 -10.38
CA ARG A 153 13.69 -1.87 -10.54
C ARG A 153 12.42 -1.89 -11.41
N LYS A 154 11.47 -2.77 -11.07
CA LYS A 154 10.23 -2.98 -11.83
C LYS A 154 8.99 -2.66 -11.01
N ILE A 155 8.00 -2.03 -11.66
CA ILE A 155 6.63 -1.87 -11.16
C ILE A 155 5.75 -2.91 -11.86
N ARG A 156 5.22 -3.86 -11.07
CA ARG A 156 4.37 -4.95 -11.53
C ARG A 156 3.12 -5.04 -10.67
N TYR A 157 1.93 -5.08 -11.29
CA TYR A 157 0.70 -5.36 -10.56
C TYR A 157 0.68 -6.82 -10.05
N ILE A 158 -0.10 -7.07 -9.01
CA ILE A 158 -0.20 -8.39 -8.38
C ILE A 158 -1.28 -9.23 -9.05
N ASP A 159 -2.52 -8.81 -8.95
CA ASP A 159 -3.70 -9.51 -9.44
C ASP A 159 -4.52 -8.62 -10.36
N LYS A 160 -4.89 -9.13 -11.54
CA LYS A 160 -5.61 -8.32 -12.54
C LYS A 160 -6.99 -7.92 -12.05
N LYS A 161 -7.71 -8.84 -11.37
CA LYS A 161 -9.09 -8.58 -10.93
C LYS A 161 -9.13 -7.48 -9.88
N SER A 162 -8.36 -7.64 -8.80
CA SER A 162 -8.31 -6.63 -7.74
C SER A 162 -7.68 -5.31 -8.21
N PHE A 163 -6.72 -5.35 -9.15
CA PHE A 163 -6.05 -4.15 -9.63
C PHE A 163 -6.99 -3.18 -10.36
N VAL A 164 -7.92 -3.68 -11.17
CA VAL A 164 -8.86 -2.85 -11.93
C VAL A 164 -9.97 -2.25 -11.06
N GLU A 165 -10.18 -2.75 -9.85
CA GLU A 165 -11.20 -2.25 -8.92
C GLU A 165 -10.90 -0.84 -8.41
N ASP A 166 -9.61 -0.43 -8.32
CA ASP A 166 -9.22 0.93 -7.96
C ASP A 166 -8.40 1.58 -9.08
N SER A 167 -9.08 2.37 -9.90
CA SER A 167 -8.47 3.07 -11.03
C SER A 167 -7.42 4.12 -10.64
N LEU A 168 -7.36 4.55 -9.34
CA LEU A 168 -6.30 5.41 -8.82
C LEU A 168 -4.91 4.75 -8.93
N ARG A 169 -4.85 3.43 -9.01
CA ARG A 169 -3.59 2.68 -9.19
C ARG A 169 -2.86 3.03 -10.49
N VAL A 170 -3.53 3.65 -11.47
CA VAL A 170 -2.90 4.23 -12.66
C VAL A 170 -1.94 5.35 -12.25
N PHE A 171 -2.41 6.31 -11.47
CA PHE A 171 -1.59 7.43 -10.97
C PHE A 171 -0.50 6.94 -10.02
N ARG A 172 -0.82 5.97 -9.16
CA ARG A 172 0.15 5.34 -8.26
C ARG A 172 1.28 4.65 -9.02
N ALA A 173 0.99 3.98 -10.17
CA ALA A 173 2.02 3.38 -11.02
C ALA A 173 3.01 4.42 -11.53
N PHE A 174 2.51 5.57 -12.00
CA PHE A 174 3.34 6.67 -12.48
C PHE A 174 4.13 7.33 -11.34
N GLY A 175 3.47 7.54 -10.18
CA GLY A 175 4.12 8.06 -8.99
C GLY A 175 5.27 7.16 -8.51
N PHE A 176 5.09 5.84 -8.44
CA PHE A 176 6.15 4.92 -8.05
C PHE A 176 7.26 4.82 -9.10
N ALA A 177 6.94 4.81 -10.40
CA ALA A 177 7.94 4.85 -11.46
C ALA A 177 8.82 6.10 -11.34
N SER A 178 8.23 7.24 -11.05
CA SER A 178 8.88 8.53 -10.85
C SER A 178 9.70 8.59 -9.54
N ARG A 179 9.08 8.14 -8.42
CA ARG A 179 9.67 8.18 -7.07
C ARG A 179 10.91 7.31 -6.94
N PHE A 180 10.90 6.14 -7.57
CA PHE A 180 11.98 5.16 -7.47
C PHE A 180 12.85 5.08 -8.72
N ASP A 181 12.50 5.76 -9.80
CA ASP A 181 13.11 5.60 -11.11
C ASP A 181 13.04 4.14 -11.59
N PHE A 182 11.85 3.53 -11.48
CA PHE A 182 11.58 2.15 -11.84
C PHE A 182 10.80 2.06 -13.14
N LYS A 183 11.03 0.97 -13.89
CA LYS A 183 10.32 0.71 -15.16
C LYS A 183 9.02 -0.04 -14.91
N ILE A 184 7.91 0.46 -15.45
CA ILE A 184 6.62 -0.25 -15.44
C ILE A 184 6.71 -1.41 -16.43
N THR A 185 6.34 -2.64 -15.98
CA THR A 185 6.41 -3.84 -16.85
C THR A 185 5.42 -3.76 -18.00
N LYS A 186 5.72 -4.46 -19.11
CA LYS A 186 4.87 -4.50 -20.33
C LYS A 186 3.42 -4.88 -20.02
N LYS A 187 3.23 -5.96 -19.22
CA LYS A 187 1.91 -6.41 -18.79
C LYS A 187 1.17 -5.37 -17.93
N THR A 188 1.89 -4.68 -17.03
CA THR A 188 1.30 -3.60 -16.24
C THR A 188 0.91 -2.42 -17.13
N LYS A 189 1.76 -1.98 -18.04
CA LYS A 189 1.42 -0.91 -19.01
C LYS A 189 0.16 -1.25 -19.83
N GLN A 190 0.02 -2.49 -20.28
CA GLN A 190 -1.18 -2.94 -21.00
C GLN A 190 -2.45 -2.83 -20.13
N LEU A 191 -2.36 -3.27 -18.87
CA LEU A 191 -3.49 -3.17 -17.93
C LEU A 191 -3.86 -1.72 -17.65
N LEU A 192 -2.87 -0.84 -17.43
CA LEU A 192 -3.12 0.60 -17.24
C LEU A 192 -3.85 1.20 -18.45
N LYS A 193 -3.43 0.85 -19.69
CA LYS A 193 -4.12 1.30 -20.92
C LYS A 193 -5.58 0.83 -20.97
N THR A 194 -5.86 -0.40 -20.53
CA THR A 194 -7.24 -0.92 -20.44
C THR A 194 -8.10 -0.11 -19.46
N ILE A 195 -7.57 0.19 -18.27
CA ILE A 195 -8.28 0.99 -17.26
C ILE A 195 -8.54 2.42 -17.76
N ILE A 196 -7.55 3.03 -18.42
CA ILE A 196 -7.72 4.39 -18.97
C ILE A 196 -8.79 4.41 -20.06
N LYS A 197 -8.78 3.40 -20.97
CA LYS A 197 -9.78 3.29 -22.06
C LYS A 197 -11.19 3.03 -21.55
N SER A 198 -11.37 2.38 -20.39
CA SER A 198 -12.71 2.13 -19.85
C SER A 198 -13.41 3.39 -19.31
N GLY A 199 -12.69 4.51 -19.18
CA GLY A 199 -13.25 5.75 -18.63
C GLY A 199 -13.35 5.78 -17.09
N GLU A 200 -12.95 4.71 -16.40
CA GLU A 200 -13.02 4.60 -14.93
C GLU A 200 -12.27 5.73 -14.18
N LEU A 201 -11.28 6.37 -14.83
CA LEU A 201 -10.59 7.49 -14.22
C LEU A 201 -11.49 8.71 -14.00
N ASN A 202 -12.58 8.85 -14.76
CA ASN A 202 -13.53 9.96 -14.60
C ASN A 202 -14.35 9.84 -13.30
N ASN A 203 -14.40 8.65 -12.70
CA ASN A 203 -15.12 8.38 -11.45
C ASN A 203 -14.25 8.65 -10.21
N LEU A 204 -12.98 9.01 -10.38
CA LEU A 204 -12.09 9.33 -9.27
C LEU A 204 -12.42 10.72 -8.70
N SER A 205 -12.37 10.84 -7.36
CA SER A 205 -12.46 12.16 -6.74
C SER A 205 -11.21 12.98 -7.05
N LYS A 206 -11.42 14.28 -7.23
CA LYS A 206 -10.33 15.21 -7.57
C LYS A 206 -9.26 15.25 -6.49
N GLU A 207 -9.67 15.15 -5.24
CA GLU A 207 -8.78 15.17 -4.06
C GLU A 207 -7.82 14.00 -4.09
N ARG A 208 -8.32 12.78 -4.38
CA ARG A 208 -7.47 11.58 -4.47
C ARG A 208 -6.47 11.69 -5.62
N VAL A 209 -6.89 12.17 -6.77
CA VAL A 209 -6.01 12.40 -7.93
C VAL A 209 -4.97 13.48 -7.61
N PHE A 210 -5.41 14.59 -7.01
CA PHE A 210 -4.51 15.68 -6.61
C PHE A 210 -3.42 15.19 -5.65
N GLU A 211 -3.78 14.40 -4.63
CA GLU A 211 -2.80 13.85 -3.70
C GLU A 211 -1.77 12.92 -4.37
N GLU A 212 -2.18 12.11 -5.34
CA GLU A 212 -1.21 11.28 -6.10
C GLU A 212 -0.32 12.13 -7.03
N LEU A 213 -0.86 13.17 -7.67
CA LEU A 213 -0.06 14.12 -8.47
C LEU A 213 0.90 14.92 -7.60
N LYS A 214 0.47 15.39 -6.43
CA LYS A 214 1.30 16.07 -5.44
C LYS A 214 2.46 15.16 -4.98
N LYS A 215 2.19 13.90 -4.67
CA LYS A 215 3.23 12.91 -4.34
C LYS A 215 4.18 12.67 -5.51
N LEU A 216 3.67 12.60 -6.74
CA LEU A 216 4.47 12.44 -7.95
C LEU A 216 5.44 13.62 -8.13
N LEU A 217 4.98 14.85 -7.92
CA LEU A 217 5.80 16.04 -8.08
C LEU A 217 6.79 16.26 -6.93
N LEU A 218 6.31 16.15 -5.67
CA LEU A 218 7.08 16.56 -4.49
C LEU A 218 7.90 15.44 -3.85
N LYS A 219 7.48 14.16 -3.99
CA LYS A 219 8.16 13.02 -3.37
C LYS A 219 8.98 12.18 -4.36
N SER A 220 9.06 12.59 -5.63
CA SER A 220 9.75 11.80 -6.65
C SER A 220 11.22 12.21 -6.82
N LYS A 221 12.06 11.19 -7.04
CA LYS A 221 13.46 11.40 -7.42
C LYS A 221 13.58 12.03 -8.82
N LYS A 222 12.66 11.66 -9.73
CA LYS A 222 12.60 12.14 -11.13
C LYS A 222 11.16 12.45 -11.55
N PRO A 223 10.61 13.62 -11.17
CA PRO A 223 9.22 13.99 -11.53
C PRO A 223 8.96 13.96 -13.04
N SER A 224 9.98 14.27 -13.85
CA SER A 224 9.90 14.24 -15.33
C SER A 224 9.51 12.87 -15.89
N VAL A 225 9.88 11.77 -15.22
CA VAL A 225 9.47 10.41 -15.63
C VAL A 225 7.94 10.26 -15.48
N GLY A 226 7.39 10.73 -14.38
CA GLY A 226 5.94 10.69 -14.14
C GLY A 226 5.18 11.58 -15.13
N LEU A 227 5.66 12.79 -15.38
CA LEU A 227 5.05 13.70 -16.35
C LEU A 227 5.05 13.13 -17.76
N LYS A 228 6.17 12.53 -18.21
CA LYS A 228 6.24 11.81 -19.49
C LYS A 228 5.25 10.65 -19.58
N LEU A 229 5.04 9.89 -18.49
CA LEU A 229 4.06 8.81 -18.45
C LEU A 229 2.63 9.36 -18.52
N LEU A 230 2.31 10.46 -17.82
CA LEU A 230 1.01 11.11 -17.91
C LEU A 230 0.71 11.56 -19.35
N ASP A 231 1.70 12.06 -20.06
CA ASP A 231 1.58 12.44 -21.46
C ASP A 231 1.49 11.21 -22.40
N GLU A 232 2.41 10.22 -22.30
CA GLU A 232 2.39 8.95 -23.06
C GLU A 232 1.01 8.28 -23.00
N PHE A 233 0.38 8.30 -21.82
CA PHE A 233 -0.93 7.70 -21.59
C PHE A 233 -2.10 8.67 -21.82
N LYS A 234 -1.84 9.89 -22.31
CA LYS A 234 -2.83 10.93 -22.64
C LYS A 234 -3.74 11.32 -21.47
N ILE A 235 -3.22 11.25 -20.25
CA ILE A 235 -4.00 11.55 -19.03
C ILE A 235 -4.44 13.03 -19.00
N PHE A 236 -3.63 13.96 -19.51
CA PHE A 236 -3.99 15.39 -19.60
C PHE A 236 -5.18 15.69 -20.51
N LYS A 237 -5.64 14.72 -21.34
CA LYS A 237 -6.85 14.85 -22.16
C LYS A 237 -8.13 14.44 -21.44
N ILE A 238 -8.04 13.89 -20.22
CA ILE A 238 -9.19 13.46 -19.42
C ILE A 238 -9.88 14.68 -18.82
N SER A 239 -11.21 14.67 -18.76
CA SER A 239 -12.04 15.88 -18.51
C SER A 239 -11.77 16.60 -17.19
N PHE A 240 -11.31 15.90 -16.12
CA PHE A 240 -10.96 16.58 -14.87
C PHE A 240 -9.67 17.40 -14.95
N VAL A 241 -8.81 17.14 -15.96
CA VAL A 241 -7.58 17.92 -16.22
C VAL A 241 -7.89 19.08 -17.17
N LYS A 242 -8.87 18.94 -18.08
CA LYS A 242 -9.27 20.00 -19.01
C LYS A 242 -9.86 21.25 -18.33
N LYS A 243 -10.51 21.09 -17.16
CA LYS A 243 -11.10 22.22 -16.41
C LYS A 243 -10.09 23.20 -15.81
N TYR A 244 -8.79 22.89 -15.84
CA TYR A 244 -7.73 23.75 -15.31
C TYR A 244 -6.86 24.37 -16.41
N LYS A 245 -7.30 24.28 -17.68
CA LYS A 245 -6.73 25.06 -18.80
C LYS A 245 -7.63 26.25 -19.08
N ALA A 246 -7.81 27.13 -18.14
CA ALA A 246 -8.32 28.47 -18.33
C ALA A 246 -7.21 29.45 -17.96
#